data_56565a3b2d5c40ee8b54ca7e78bd7aa5
#
_entry.id   56565a3b2d5c40ee8b54ca7e78bd7aa5
#
_cell.length_a   1.000
_cell.length_b   1.000
_cell.length_c   1.000
_cell.angle_alpha   90.00
_cell.angle_beta   90.00
_cell.angle_gamma   90.00
#
_symmetry.space_group_name_H-M   'P 1'
#
loop_
_entity.id
_entity.type
_entity.pdbx_description
1 polymer ?
#
loop_
_entity_poly.entity_id
_entity_poly.type
_entity_poly.pdbx_seq_one_letter_code
_entity_poly.pdbx_strand_id
1 'polypeptide(L)'
;MLELKNVSKSYWGKDALRGISVSLPQGEIVGLFGENGAGKTTLMKCVLGFLSYRGEIELDGQPITRKNIGRLSFATCEHSFFPNLSPASHKDFYQLHFPKFNGSRFNGLMEFFDLPSYKALRHFSAGQKNQFEVILALCQGADYILMDEPFAGNDVFNREDFYKVLLGILEPTETILLATHLLEEVEHFISRALLLRRGQIAADVSMLELEEEGKTLLGFVKETYQYQADRVSQALRNITGE
;
A
#
# COMPACT_ATOMS: atom_id res chain seq x y z
N MET A 1 -4.67 -9.64 14.11
CA MET A 1 -4.77 -10.09 12.70
C MET A 1 -5.87 -9.29 11.99
N LEU A 2 -5.61 -8.77 10.80
CA LEU A 2 -6.62 -8.14 9.93
C LEU A 2 -7.18 -9.20 8.98
N GLU A 3 -8.48 -9.41 8.98
CA GLU A 3 -9.16 -10.45 8.20
C GLU A 3 -10.22 -9.84 7.30
N LEU A 4 -10.21 -10.25 6.04
CA LEU A 4 -11.23 -9.94 5.06
C LEU A 4 -11.95 -11.24 4.70
N LYS A 5 -13.29 -11.26 4.80
CA LYS A 5 -14.12 -12.45 4.55
C LYS A 5 -15.18 -12.13 3.49
N ASN A 6 -15.00 -12.70 2.31
CA ASN A 6 -15.92 -12.57 1.17
C ASN A 6 -16.25 -11.10 0.81
N VAL A 7 -15.25 -10.21 0.85
CA VAL A 7 -15.45 -8.78 0.63
C VAL A 7 -15.72 -8.51 -0.84
N SER A 8 -16.85 -7.86 -1.11
CA SER A 8 -17.31 -7.51 -2.46
C SER A 8 -17.76 -6.05 -2.54
N LYS A 9 -17.44 -5.39 -3.66
CA LYS A 9 -17.81 -3.99 -3.92
C LYS A 9 -18.18 -3.79 -5.37
N SER A 10 -19.32 -3.17 -5.61
CA SER A 10 -19.77 -2.80 -6.95
C SER A 10 -20.02 -1.29 -7.05
N TYR A 11 -19.75 -0.72 -8.24
CA TYR A 11 -20.10 0.65 -8.62
C TYR A 11 -20.98 0.61 -9.87
N TRP A 12 -22.21 1.12 -9.77
CA TRP A 12 -23.16 1.22 -10.91
C TRP A 12 -23.25 -0.07 -11.75
N GLY A 13 -23.34 -1.22 -11.08
CA GLY A 13 -23.46 -2.53 -11.74
C GLY A 13 -22.15 -3.16 -12.20
N LYS A 14 -21.01 -2.51 -12.02
CA LYS A 14 -19.68 -3.06 -12.30
C LYS A 14 -19.00 -3.48 -11.00
N ASP A 15 -18.63 -4.75 -10.89
CA ASP A 15 -17.94 -5.27 -9.73
C ASP A 15 -16.46 -4.81 -9.74
N ALA A 16 -16.07 -4.11 -8.68
CA ALA A 16 -14.70 -3.74 -8.43
C ALA A 16 -13.98 -4.76 -7.54
N LEU A 17 -14.71 -5.39 -6.61
CA LEU A 17 -14.22 -6.50 -5.78
C LEU A 17 -15.25 -7.62 -5.78
N ARG A 18 -14.77 -8.89 -5.80
CA ARG A 18 -15.60 -10.08 -5.96
C ARG A 18 -15.16 -11.16 -4.98
N GLY A 19 -15.71 -11.13 -3.75
CA GLY A 19 -15.49 -12.16 -2.75
C GLY A 19 -14.05 -12.29 -2.28
N ILE A 20 -13.38 -11.17 -2.01
CA ILE A 20 -12.01 -11.16 -1.50
C ILE A 20 -12.01 -11.76 -0.10
N SER A 21 -11.22 -12.81 0.10
CA SER A 21 -10.93 -13.37 1.40
C SER A 21 -9.42 -13.47 1.57
N VAL A 22 -8.88 -12.78 2.58
CA VAL A 22 -7.46 -12.76 2.89
C VAL A 22 -7.25 -12.42 4.36
N SER A 23 -6.25 -13.03 4.97
CA SER A 23 -5.80 -12.74 6.33
C SER A 23 -4.41 -12.13 6.30
N LEU A 24 -4.23 -11.03 7.01
CA LEU A 24 -2.95 -10.34 7.15
C LEU A 24 -2.51 -10.47 8.62
N PRO A 25 -1.58 -11.37 8.94
CA PRO A 25 -0.98 -11.44 10.26
C PRO A 25 -0.15 -10.19 10.57
N GLN A 26 0.25 -10.02 11.82
CA GLN A 26 1.13 -8.92 12.21
C GLN A 26 2.59 -9.23 11.84
N GLY A 27 3.36 -8.18 11.57
CA GLY A 27 4.80 -8.26 11.34
C GLY A 27 5.21 -8.56 9.89
N GLU A 28 4.29 -8.43 8.93
CA GLU A 28 4.58 -8.70 7.51
C GLU A 28 4.61 -7.40 6.68
N ILE A 29 5.42 -7.41 5.63
CA ILE A 29 5.31 -6.44 4.53
C ILE A 29 4.71 -7.20 3.36
N VAL A 30 3.46 -6.89 3.04
CA VAL A 30 2.67 -7.57 2.00
C VAL A 30 2.54 -6.67 0.79
N GLY A 31 3.01 -7.13 -0.36
CA GLY A 31 2.80 -6.46 -1.64
C GLY A 31 1.42 -6.81 -2.21
N LEU A 32 0.65 -5.80 -2.60
CA LEU A 32 -0.63 -5.95 -3.30
C LEU A 32 -0.46 -5.51 -4.76
N PHE A 33 -0.39 -6.47 -5.65
CA PHE A 33 -0.11 -6.24 -7.06
C PHE A 33 -1.34 -6.47 -7.94
N GLY A 34 -1.38 -5.79 -9.07
CA GLY A 34 -2.47 -5.93 -10.03
C GLY A 34 -2.48 -4.79 -11.04
N GLU A 35 -3.10 -5.03 -12.18
CA GLU A 35 -3.27 -4.02 -13.23
C GLU A 35 -4.02 -2.78 -12.72
N ASN A 36 -3.91 -1.68 -13.45
CA ASN A 36 -4.74 -0.50 -13.16
C ASN A 36 -6.22 -0.87 -13.29
N GLY A 37 -7.01 -0.52 -12.28
CA GLY A 37 -8.41 -0.90 -12.20
C GLY A 37 -8.68 -2.32 -11.67
N ALA A 38 -7.66 -3.07 -11.22
CA ALA A 38 -7.85 -4.40 -10.60
C ALA A 38 -8.62 -4.35 -9.28
N GLY A 39 -8.66 -3.18 -8.60
CA GLY A 39 -9.40 -2.99 -7.35
C GLY A 39 -8.54 -2.69 -6.12
N LYS A 40 -7.22 -2.49 -6.25
CA LYS A 40 -6.28 -2.27 -5.13
C LYS A 40 -6.70 -1.13 -4.20
N THR A 41 -6.85 0.07 -4.74
CA THR A 41 -7.33 1.26 -4.01
C THR A 41 -8.72 1.04 -3.42
N THR A 42 -9.62 0.38 -4.17
CA THR A 42 -10.97 0.06 -3.68
C THR A 42 -10.91 -0.86 -2.47
N LEU A 43 -10.05 -1.88 -2.49
CA LEU A 43 -9.86 -2.80 -1.36
C LEU A 43 -9.38 -2.05 -0.12
N MET A 44 -8.33 -1.24 -0.25
CA MET A 44 -7.81 -0.43 0.86
C MET A 44 -8.88 0.53 1.42
N LYS A 45 -9.63 1.23 0.55
CA LYS A 45 -10.72 2.11 0.97
C LYS A 45 -11.88 1.37 1.65
N CYS A 46 -12.15 0.09 1.29
CA CYS A 46 -13.10 -0.76 2.02
C CYS A 46 -12.56 -1.11 3.41
N VAL A 47 -11.29 -1.51 3.54
CA VAL A 47 -10.65 -1.80 4.83
C VAL A 47 -10.71 -0.61 5.78
N LEU A 48 -10.48 0.60 5.26
CA LEU A 48 -10.54 1.85 6.03
C LEU A 48 -11.98 2.33 6.32
N GLY A 49 -13.00 1.64 5.82
CA GLY A 49 -14.39 2.04 5.99
C GLY A 49 -14.82 3.28 5.19
N PHE A 50 -13.99 3.74 4.23
CA PHE A 50 -14.34 4.86 3.35
C PHE A 50 -15.40 4.47 2.30
N LEU A 51 -15.53 3.17 2.01
CA LEU A 51 -16.48 2.63 1.05
C LEU A 51 -17.33 1.54 1.71
N SER A 52 -18.64 1.55 1.43
CA SER A 52 -19.51 0.44 1.78
C SER A 52 -19.18 -0.79 0.94
N TYR A 53 -19.24 -1.97 1.53
CA TYR A 53 -18.96 -3.26 0.92
C TYR A 53 -19.92 -4.32 1.43
N ARG A 54 -19.93 -5.50 0.82
CA ARG A 54 -20.56 -6.73 1.33
C ARG A 54 -19.46 -7.64 1.85
N GLY A 55 -19.78 -8.50 2.80
CA GLY A 55 -18.82 -9.35 3.49
C GLY A 55 -18.39 -8.75 4.84
N GLU A 56 -17.31 -9.23 5.40
CA GLU A 56 -16.84 -8.83 6.71
C GLU A 56 -15.36 -8.41 6.65
N ILE A 57 -15.01 -7.37 7.39
CA ILE A 57 -13.62 -6.94 7.62
C ILE A 57 -13.45 -6.77 9.13
N GLU A 58 -12.53 -7.54 9.69
CA GLU A 58 -12.32 -7.64 11.12
C GLU A 58 -10.86 -7.38 11.50
N LEU A 59 -10.68 -6.81 12.67
CA LEU A 59 -9.40 -6.63 13.31
C LEU A 59 -9.41 -7.40 14.64
N ASP A 60 -8.62 -8.49 14.73
CA ASP A 60 -8.61 -9.43 15.86
C ASP A 60 -10.01 -9.98 16.19
N GLY A 61 -10.76 -10.38 15.17
CA GLY A 61 -12.11 -10.94 15.32
C GLY A 61 -13.19 -9.92 15.71
N GLN A 62 -12.88 -8.62 15.61
CA GLN A 62 -13.82 -7.53 15.89
C GLN A 62 -14.04 -6.67 14.63
N PRO A 63 -15.28 -6.30 14.31
CA PRO A 63 -15.55 -5.37 13.20
C PRO A 63 -14.79 -4.06 13.37
N ILE A 64 -14.37 -3.48 12.24
CA ILE A 64 -13.71 -2.18 12.24
C ILE A 64 -14.75 -1.09 12.56
N THR A 65 -14.48 -0.33 13.62
CA THR A 65 -15.35 0.73 14.15
C THR A 65 -14.49 1.95 14.53
N ARG A 66 -15.15 3.03 14.95
CA ARG A 66 -14.47 4.22 15.49
C ARG A 66 -13.56 3.93 16.69
N LYS A 67 -13.74 2.79 17.38
CA LYS A 67 -12.93 2.43 18.56
C LYS A 67 -11.58 1.82 18.18
N ASN A 68 -11.49 1.15 17.04
CA ASN A 68 -10.29 0.43 16.63
C ASN A 68 -9.72 0.90 15.27
N ILE A 69 -10.40 1.81 14.55
CA ILE A 69 -9.93 2.33 13.26
C ILE A 69 -8.56 3.03 13.37
N GLY A 70 -8.22 3.61 14.53
CA GLY A 70 -6.91 4.23 14.77
C GLY A 70 -5.74 3.23 14.72
N ARG A 71 -6.01 1.91 14.72
CA ARG A 71 -5.03 0.86 14.48
C ARG A 71 -4.71 0.64 12.99
N LEU A 72 -5.39 1.36 12.11
CA LEU A 72 -5.14 1.42 10.68
C LEU A 72 -4.64 2.81 10.32
N SER A 73 -3.63 2.90 9.47
CA SER A 73 -3.19 4.15 8.85
C SER A 73 -3.16 4.02 7.34
N PHE A 74 -3.16 5.15 6.63
CA PHE A 74 -3.24 5.15 5.18
C PHE A 74 -2.35 6.24 4.58
N ALA A 75 -1.50 5.85 3.63
CA ALA A 75 -0.75 6.75 2.78
C ALA A 75 -1.24 6.61 1.35
N THR A 76 -1.63 7.72 0.73
CA THR A 76 -2.18 7.77 -0.63
C THR A 76 -1.75 9.05 -1.35
N CYS A 77 -1.57 8.97 -2.67
CA CYS A 77 -1.30 10.16 -3.48
C CYS A 77 -2.49 11.12 -3.64
N GLU A 78 -3.68 10.77 -3.13
CA GLU A 78 -4.82 11.70 -3.02
C GLU A 78 -4.64 12.71 -1.87
N HIS A 79 -3.71 12.46 -0.96
CA HIS A 79 -3.35 13.24 0.23
C HIS A 79 -4.49 13.44 1.24
N SER A 80 -4.26 12.96 2.46
CA SER A 80 -5.23 13.07 3.58
C SER A 80 -4.94 14.23 4.52
N PHE A 81 -3.82 14.92 4.36
CA PHE A 81 -3.36 15.99 5.24
C PHE A 81 -4.06 17.34 4.99
N PHE A 82 -3.94 18.25 5.95
CA PHE A 82 -4.44 19.61 5.85
C PHE A 82 -3.46 20.51 5.08
N PRO A 83 -3.76 20.95 3.84
CA PRO A 83 -2.78 21.60 2.97
C PRO A 83 -2.27 22.95 3.48
N ASN A 84 -3.03 23.61 4.35
CA ASN A 84 -2.67 24.91 4.92
C ASN A 84 -1.84 24.84 6.21
N LEU A 85 -1.71 23.65 6.77
CA LEU A 85 -0.88 23.42 7.96
C LEU A 85 0.55 23.03 7.56
N SER A 86 1.49 23.28 8.47
CA SER A 86 2.88 22.82 8.36
C SER A 86 3.04 21.41 8.92
N PRO A 87 4.14 20.69 8.60
CA PRO A 87 4.48 19.43 9.27
C PRO A 87 4.50 19.50 10.79
N ALA A 88 5.04 20.58 11.36
CA ALA A 88 5.04 20.78 12.82
C ALA A 88 3.61 20.83 13.39
N SER A 89 2.71 21.56 12.75
CA SER A 89 1.30 21.61 13.17
C SER A 89 0.58 20.26 13.01
N HIS A 90 0.93 19.45 11.99
CA HIS A 90 0.41 18.09 11.85
C HIS A 90 0.94 17.19 12.95
N LYS A 91 2.22 17.30 13.31
CA LYS A 91 2.80 16.55 14.44
C LYS A 91 2.02 16.82 15.73
N ASP A 92 1.76 18.09 16.04
CA ASP A 92 0.98 18.47 17.24
C ASP A 92 -0.44 17.87 17.19
N PHE A 93 -1.10 17.96 16.04
CA PHE A 93 -2.41 17.37 15.82
C PHE A 93 -2.41 15.85 16.01
N TYR A 94 -1.44 15.15 15.41
CA TYR A 94 -1.35 13.69 15.51
C TYR A 94 -1.02 13.23 16.93
N GLN A 95 -0.13 13.93 17.66
CA GLN A 95 0.17 13.65 19.05
C GLN A 95 -1.06 13.79 19.96
N LEU A 96 -1.95 14.74 19.65
CA LEU A 96 -3.18 14.95 20.41
C LEU A 96 -4.22 13.85 20.15
N HIS A 97 -4.34 13.37 18.91
CA HIS A 97 -5.42 12.47 18.48
C HIS A 97 -5.03 11.00 18.43
N PHE A 98 -3.74 10.68 18.32
CA PHE A 98 -3.23 9.31 18.25
C PHE A 98 -2.27 9.05 19.41
N PRO A 99 -2.72 8.39 20.49
CA PRO A 99 -1.91 8.18 21.69
C PRO A 99 -0.61 7.42 21.48
N LYS A 100 -0.53 6.61 20.39
CA LYS A 100 0.66 5.85 20.01
C LYS A 100 1.55 6.57 18.97
N PHE A 101 1.27 7.84 18.66
CA PHE A 101 2.05 8.58 17.66
C PHE A 101 3.53 8.64 18.03
N ASN A 102 4.39 8.21 17.11
CA ASN A 102 5.84 8.17 17.34
C ASN A 102 6.51 9.47 16.86
N GLY A 103 6.65 10.43 17.78
CA GLY A 103 7.25 11.72 17.50
C GLY A 103 8.75 11.66 17.17
N SER A 104 9.49 10.67 17.68
CA SER A 104 10.91 10.48 17.38
C SER A 104 11.09 9.97 15.95
N ARG A 105 10.30 8.94 15.55
CA ARG A 105 10.25 8.43 14.18
C ARG A 105 9.87 9.55 13.19
N PHE A 106 8.88 10.38 13.55
CA PHE A 106 8.47 11.53 12.74
C PHE A 106 9.63 12.49 12.49
N ASN A 107 10.34 12.90 13.53
CA ASN A 107 11.47 13.83 13.39
C ASN A 107 12.58 13.22 12.52
N GLY A 108 12.95 11.95 12.75
CA GLY A 108 13.96 11.26 11.97
C GLY A 108 13.61 11.13 10.48
N LEU A 109 12.35 10.82 10.17
CA LEU A 109 11.89 10.74 8.78
C LEU A 109 11.80 12.12 8.10
N MET A 110 11.40 13.18 8.83
CA MET A 110 11.42 14.55 8.32
C MET A 110 12.85 15.00 7.96
N GLU A 111 13.84 14.64 8.80
CA GLU A 111 15.25 14.90 8.55
C GLU A 111 15.78 14.07 7.37
N PHE A 112 15.47 12.77 7.34
CA PHE A 112 15.89 11.87 6.26
C PHE A 112 15.43 12.34 4.87
N PHE A 113 14.20 12.86 4.76
CA PHE A 113 13.65 13.38 3.50
C PHE A 113 13.97 14.86 3.26
N ASP A 114 14.70 15.53 4.15
CA ASP A 114 15.00 16.97 4.10
C ASP A 114 13.72 17.82 3.90
N LEU A 115 12.67 17.52 4.66
CA LEU A 115 11.40 18.21 4.55
C LEU A 115 11.32 19.43 5.49
N PRO A 116 10.85 20.60 5.01
CA PRO A 116 10.77 21.80 5.83
C PRO A 116 9.64 21.72 6.87
N SER A 117 9.98 21.79 8.15
CA SER A 117 9.05 21.57 9.28
C SER A 117 7.97 22.65 9.44
N TYR A 118 8.21 23.89 9.01
CA TYR A 118 7.33 25.03 9.26
C TYR A 118 6.67 25.64 8.01
N LYS A 119 6.94 25.08 6.84
CA LYS A 119 6.32 25.52 5.57
C LYS A 119 4.98 24.80 5.37
N ALA A 120 3.92 25.52 5.01
CA ALA A 120 2.62 24.90 4.74
C ALA A 120 2.69 23.90 3.56
N LEU A 121 2.01 22.75 3.70
CA LEU A 121 2.07 21.62 2.77
C LEU A 121 1.59 21.97 1.35
N ARG A 122 0.70 22.96 1.20
CA ARG A 122 0.31 23.46 -0.13
C ARG A 122 1.48 23.93 -1.00
N HIS A 123 2.60 24.30 -0.36
CA HIS A 123 3.82 24.79 -1.04
C HIS A 123 4.88 23.69 -1.25
N PHE A 124 4.57 22.44 -0.86
CA PHE A 124 5.43 21.29 -1.11
C PHE A 124 5.31 20.85 -2.58
N SER A 125 6.37 20.29 -3.14
CA SER A 125 6.29 19.57 -4.40
C SER A 125 5.40 18.32 -4.28
N ALA A 126 4.99 17.73 -5.40
CA ALA A 126 4.21 16.49 -5.38
C ALA A 126 4.95 15.35 -4.65
N GLY A 127 6.26 15.19 -4.92
CA GLY A 127 7.09 14.20 -4.24
C GLY A 127 7.18 14.46 -2.73
N GLN A 128 7.43 15.70 -2.30
CA GLN A 128 7.45 16.07 -0.89
C GLN A 128 6.11 15.80 -0.18
N LYS A 129 4.99 16.01 -0.88
CA LYS A 129 3.65 15.71 -0.35
C LYS A 129 3.46 14.22 -0.14
N ASN A 130 3.88 13.39 -1.11
CA ASN A 130 3.82 11.94 -1.00
C ASN A 130 4.70 11.43 0.14
N GLN A 131 5.94 11.94 0.25
CA GLN A 131 6.84 11.61 1.37
C GLN A 131 6.22 11.96 2.71
N PHE A 132 5.62 13.15 2.82
CA PHE A 132 4.98 13.59 4.07
C PHE A 132 3.76 12.73 4.43
N GLU A 133 2.93 12.33 3.46
CA GLU A 133 1.82 11.41 3.65
C GLU A 133 2.29 10.07 4.23
N VAL A 134 3.38 9.52 3.68
CA VAL A 134 3.99 8.28 4.17
C VAL A 134 4.53 8.46 5.60
N ILE A 135 5.19 9.57 5.89
CA ILE A 135 5.67 9.88 7.26
C ILE A 135 4.51 9.87 8.25
N LEU A 136 3.40 10.51 7.94
CA LEU A 136 2.23 10.53 8.83
C LEU A 136 1.70 9.12 9.08
N ALA A 137 1.55 8.32 8.03
CA ALA A 137 1.04 6.96 8.14
C ALA A 137 1.95 6.06 8.99
N LEU A 138 3.28 6.15 8.81
CA LEU A 138 4.28 5.38 9.56
C LEU A 138 4.40 5.82 11.03
N CYS A 139 4.05 7.06 11.33
CA CYS A 139 4.21 7.62 12.68
C CYS A 139 2.94 7.61 13.50
N GLN A 140 1.78 7.33 12.91
CA GLN A 140 0.48 7.34 13.60
C GLN A 140 0.41 6.36 14.77
N GLY A 141 1.22 5.29 14.77
CA GLY A 141 1.19 4.20 15.75
C GLY A 141 0.10 3.18 15.45
N ALA A 142 -0.17 2.96 14.17
CA ALA A 142 -1.08 1.95 13.67
C ALA A 142 -0.42 0.57 13.64
N ASP A 143 -1.22 -0.48 13.82
CA ASP A 143 -0.74 -1.86 13.70
C ASP A 143 -0.72 -2.31 12.22
N TYR A 144 -1.57 -1.70 11.38
CA TYR A 144 -1.65 -1.96 9.93
C TYR A 144 -1.55 -0.65 9.15
N ILE A 145 -0.56 -0.57 8.29
CA ILE A 145 -0.22 0.61 7.49
C ILE A 145 -0.51 0.28 6.03
N LEU A 146 -1.54 0.90 5.47
CA LEU A 146 -1.92 0.72 4.07
C LEU A 146 -1.25 1.82 3.24
N MET A 147 -0.59 1.44 2.15
CA MET A 147 0.11 2.37 1.26
C MET A 147 -0.33 2.13 -0.18
N ASP A 148 -0.95 3.13 -0.80
CA ASP A 148 -1.42 3.07 -2.20
C ASP A 148 -0.55 3.95 -3.08
N GLU A 149 0.34 3.33 -3.86
CA GLU A 149 1.33 3.97 -4.72
C GLU A 149 2.14 5.07 -3.99
N PRO A 150 2.73 4.78 -2.82
CA PRO A 150 3.30 5.81 -1.94
C PRO A 150 4.46 6.59 -2.56
N PHE A 151 5.09 6.04 -3.60
CA PHE A 151 6.25 6.64 -4.27
C PHE A 151 5.97 7.15 -5.68
N ALA A 152 4.70 7.28 -6.06
CA ALA A 152 4.35 7.88 -7.34
C ALA A 152 5.00 9.27 -7.48
N GLY A 153 5.82 9.46 -8.51
CA GLY A 153 6.51 10.74 -8.75
C GLY A 153 7.78 11.00 -7.95
N ASN A 154 8.28 10.03 -7.19
CA ASN A 154 9.59 10.12 -6.53
C ASN A 154 10.71 9.55 -7.42
N ASP A 155 11.94 10.04 -7.21
CA ASP A 155 13.13 9.54 -7.88
C ASP A 155 13.49 8.12 -7.42
N VAL A 156 14.06 7.30 -8.32
CA VAL A 156 14.43 5.89 -8.06
C VAL A 156 15.37 5.75 -6.87
N PHE A 157 16.39 6.60 -6.77
CA PHE A 157 17.38 6.55 -5.67
C PHE A 157 16.74 6.80 -4.30
N ASN A 158 15.81 7.74 -4.21
CA ASN A 158 15.10 8.02 -2.97
C ASN A 158 14.19 6.87 -2.53
N ARG A 159 13.72 6.03 -3.46
CA ARG A 159 12.85 4.89 -3.16
C ARG A 159 13.61 3.73 -2.51
N GLU A 160 14.77 3.36 -3.07
CA GLU A 160 15.58 2.27 -2.50
C GLU A 160 16.05 2.58 -1.08
N ASP A 161 16.56 3.79 -0.85
CA ASP A 161 16.99 4.23 0.48
C ASP A 161 15.82 4.27 1.46
N PHE A 162 14.64 4.69 1.00
CA PHE A 162 13.45 4.65 1.83
C PHE A 162 13.06 3.23 2.24
N TYR A 163 13.08 2.23 1.33
CA TYR A 163 12.79 0.85 1.70
C TYR A 163 13.77 0.32 2.75
N LYS A 164 15.06 0.66 2.66
CA LYS A 164 16.06 0.33 3.70
C LYS A 164 15.72 0.96 5.05
N VAL A 165 15.34 2.24 5.04
CA VAL A 165 14.90 2.94 6.25
C VAL A 165 13.63 2.31 6.80
N LEU A 166 12.67 1.99 5.94
CA LEU A 166 11.41 1.34 6.33
C LEU A 166 11.66 0.04 7.08
N LEU A 167 12.51 -0.85 6.54
CA LEU A 167 12.90 -2.10 7.21
C LEU A 167 13.56 -1.87 8.57
N GLY A 168 14.33 -0.79 8.70
CA GLY A 168 15.06 -0.46 9.94
C GLY A 168 14.19 0.15 11.04
N ILE A 169 13.01 0.69 10.70
CA ILE A 169 12.15 1.40 11.66
C ILE A 169 10.87 0.66 12.02
N LEU A 170 10.48 -0.37 11.24
CA LEU A 170 9.25 -1.13 11.50
C LEU A 170 9.38 -1.94 12.79
N GLU A 171 8.35 -1.84 13.61
CA GLU A 171 8.19 -2.68 14.80
C GLU A 171 7.68 -4.08 14.40
N PRO A 172 8.05 -5.14 15.14
CA PRO A 172 7.62 -6.50 14.81
C PRO A 172 6.09 -6.71 14.78
N THR A 173 5.33 -5.78 15.33
CA THR A 173 3.86 -5.82 15.36
C THR A 173 3.22 -4.97 14.27
N GLU A 174 4.00 -4.19 13.54
CA GLU A 174 3.51 -3.36 12.43
C GLU A 174 3.47 -4.18 11.14
N THR A 175 2.38 -4.10 10.42
CA THR A 175 2.16 -4.75 9.12
C THR A 175 1.94 -3.70 8.05
N ILE A 176 2.62 -3.83 6.92
CA ILE A 176 2.41 -2.96 5.76
C ILE A 176 1.67 -3.73 4.67
N LEU A 177 0.61 -3.14 4.13
CA LEU A 177 0.01 -3.55 2.88
C LEU A 177 0.35 -2.49 1.82
N LEU A 178 1.29 -2.83 0.94
CA LEU A 178 1.84 -1.93 -0.06
C LEU A 178 1.25 -2.24 -1.45
N ALA A 179 0.40 -1.38 -1.99
CA ALA A 179 -0.01 -1.45 -3.38
C ALA A 179 0.94 -0.62 -4.25
N THR A 180 1.59 -1.28 -5.20
CA THR A 180 2.48 -0.64 -6.17
C THR A 180 2.53 -1.45 -7.46
N HIS A 181 2.97 -0.80 -8.54
CA HIS A 181 3.29 -1.45 -9.82
C HIS A 181 4.79 -1.71 -10.00
N LEU A 182 5.62 -1.32 -9.04
CA LEU A 182 7.08 -1.39 -9.07
C LEU A 182 7.58 -2.73 -8.50
N LEU A 183 7.26 -3.85 -9.18
CA LEU A 183 7.53 -5.21 -8.71
C LEU A 183 9.00 -5.46 -8.36
N GLU A 184 9.90 -5.12 -9.27
CA GLU A 184 11.34 -5.39 -9.12
C GLU A 184 11.97 -4.60 -7.97
N GLU A 185 11.43 -3.42 -7.67
CA GLU A 185 11.96 -2.58 -6.58
C GLU A 185 11.55 -3.10 -5.21
N VAL A 186 10.37 -3.73 -5.10
CA VAL A 186 9.83 -4.17 -3.79
C VAL A 186 10.06 -5.65 -3.50
N GLU A 187 10.47 -6.44 -4.49
CA GLU A 187 10.68 -7.89 -4.37
C GLU A 187 11.56 -8.27 -3.19
N HIS A 188 12.59 -7.46 -2.89
CA HIS A 188 13.55 -7.71 -1.81
C HIS A 188 13.09 -7.19 -0.43
N PHE A 189 11.95 -6.52 -0.35
CA PHE A 189 11.46 -5.89 0.89
C PHE A 189 10.17 -6.51 1.42
N ILE A 190 9.41 -7.17 0.56
CA ILE A 190 8.16 -7.81 0.94
C ILE A 190 8.40 -9.26 1.40
N SER A 191 7.56 -9.74 2.30
CA SER A 191 7.54 -11.14 2.74
C SER A 191 6.51 -11.99 1.99
N ARG A 192 5.50 -11.33 1.40
CA ARG A 192 4.35 -11.99 0.77
C ARG A 192 3.77 -11.14 -0.35
N ALA A 193 3.30 -11.76 -1.41
CA ALA A 193 2.70 -11.11 -2.56
C ALA A 193 1.24 -11.57 -2.77
N LEU A 194 0.33 -10.60 -2.83
CA LEU A 194 -1.07 -10.79 -3.19
C LEU A 194 -1.30 -10.26 -4.60
N LEU A 195 -1.73 -11.12 -5.51
CA LEU A 195 -2.03 -10.74 -6.89
C LEU A 195 -3.53 -10.53 -7.06
N LEU A 196 -3.93 -9.30 -7.33
CA LEU A 196 -5.33 -8.91 -7.54
C LEU A 196 -5.62 -8.79 -9.03
N ARG A 197 -6.57 -9.58 -9.53
CA ARG A 197 -6.98 -9.57 -10.94
C ARG A 197 -8.49 -9.49 -11.04
N ARG A 198 -9.02 -8.49 -11.73
CA ARG A 198 -10.47 -8.29 -11.97
C ARG A 198 -11.30 -8.39 -10.69
N GLY A 199 -10.80 -7.80 -9.59
CA GLY A 199 -11.48 -7.78 -8.31
C GLY A 199 -11.40 -9.07 -7.49
N GLN A 200 -10.56 -10.03 -7.83
CA GLN A 200 -10.34 -11.28 -7.08
C GLN A 200 -8.86 -11.48 -6.77
N ILE A 201 -8.55 -12.15 -5.66
CA ILE A 201 -7.19 -12.63 -5.40
C ILE A 201 -6.90 -13.78 -6.37
N ALA A 202 -6.01 -13.54 -7.31
CA ALA A 202 -5.60 -14.53 -8.30
C ALA A 202 -4.48 -15.44 -7.76
N ALA A 203 -3.64 -14.90 -6.88
CA ALA A 203 -2.61 -15.66 -6.17
C ALA A 203 -2.26 -14.98 -4.85
N ASP A 204 -1.78 -15.78 -3.91
CA ASP A 204 -1.32 -15.41 -2.58
C ASP A 204 -0.11 -16.31 -2.31
N VAL A 205 1.09 -15.74 -2.27
CA VAL A 205 2.35 -16.48 -2.22
C VAL A 205 3.35 -15.80 -1.31
N SER A 206 4.10 -16.56 -0.52
CA SER A 206 5.24 -16.02 0.23
C SER A 206 6.45 -15.84 -0.68
N MET A 207 7.29 -14.84 -0.38
CA MET A 207 8.52 -14.65 -1.14
C MET A 207 9.50 -15.81 -0.95
N LEU A 208 9.45 -16.49 0.21
CA LEU A 208 10.25 -17.67 0.50
C LEU A 208 9.87 -18.84 -0.44
N GLU A 209 8.56 -19.08 -0.67
CA GLU A 209 8.09 -20.10 -1.62
C GLU A 209 8.60 -19.82 -3.04
N LEU A 210 8.58 -18.55 -3.48
CA LEU A 210 9.12 -18.17 -4.80
C LEU A 210 10.63 -18.40 -4.89
N GLU A 211 11.36 -18.08 -3.84
CA GLU A 211 12.81 -18.30 -3.77
C GLU A 211 13.16 -19.80 -3.81
N GLU A 212 12.43 -20.64 -3.09
CA GLU A 212 12.57 -22.11 -3.09
C GLU A 212 12.27 -22.71 -4.48
N GLU A 213 11.32 -22.13 -5.22
CA GLU A 213 11.01 -22.51 -6.60
C GLU A 213 11.98 -21.93 -7.64
N GLY A 214 12.91 -21.07 -7.23
CA GLY A 214 13.84 -20.36 -8.12
C GLY A 214 13.15 -19.36 -9.06
N LYS A 215 12.01 -18.81 -8.65
CA LYS A 215 11.21 -17.86 -9.42
C LYS A 215 11.39 -16.44 -8.93
N THR A 216 11.42 -15.47 -9.84
CA THR A 216 11.28 -14.05 -9.50
C THR A 216 9.81 -13.67 -9.35
N LEU A 217 9.52 -12.63 -8.57
CA LEU A 217 8.17 -12.10 -8.43
C LEU A 217 7.58 -11.71 -9.80
N LEU A 218 8.36 -11.03 -10.64
CA LEU A 218 7.94 -10.65 -11.98
C LEU A 218 7.60 -11.89 -12.87
N GLY A 219 8.40 -12.96 -12.78
CA GLY A 219 8.16 -14.23 -13.47
C GLY A 219 6.83 -14.83 -13.03
N PHE A 220 6.60 -14.94 -11.73
CA PHE A 220 5.38 -15.47 -11.14
C PHE A 220 4.13 -14.65 -11.52
N VAL A 221 4.23 -13.31 -11.51
CA VAL A 221 3.14 -12.43 -11.96
C VAL A 221 2.80 -12.66 -13.44
N LYS A 222 3.81 -12.79 -14.32
CA LYS A 222 3.61 -13.08 -15.74
C LYS A 222 2.91 -14.43 -15.95
N GLU A 223 3.32 -15.47 -15.23
CA GLU A 223 2.69 -16.80 -15.27
C GLU A 223 1.23 -16.73 -14.82
N THR A 224 0.97 -16.15 -13.64
CA THR A 224 -0.38 -16.04 -13.05
C THR A 224 -1.34 -15.26 -13.94
N TYR A 225 -0.85 -14.20 -14.61
CA TYR A 225 -1.67 -13.41 -15.52
C TYR A 225 -1.72 -13.98 -16.94
N GLN A 226 -1.05 -15.12 -17.20
CA GLN A 226 -0.96 -15.74 -18.51
C GLN A 226 -0.47 -14.74 -19.57
N TYR A 227 0.61 -14.01 -19.23
CA TYR A 227 1.17 -13.01 -20.13
C TYR A 227 1.72 -13.70 -21.39
N GLN A 228 1.10 -13.41 -22.54
CA GLN A 228 1.56 -13.92 -23.83
C GLN A 228 2.68 -13.03 -24.38
N ALA A 229 3.92 -13.46 -24.25
CA ALA A 229 5.08 -12.76 -24.80
C ALA A 229 4.97 -12.58 -26.34
N ASP A 230 4.29 -13.52 -27.01
CA ASP A 230 4.11 -13.52 -28.47
C ASP A 230 3.05 -12.54 -28.97
N ARG A 231 2.26 -11.92 -28.10
CA ARG A 231 1.19 -10.99 -28.49
C ARG A 231 1.70 -9.83 -29.34
N VAL A 232 2.89 -9.31 -29.02
CA VAL A 232 3.51 -8.20 -29.76
C VAL A 232 3.94 -8.68 -31.14
N SER A 233 4.58 -9.84 -31.22
CA SER A 233 5.01 -10.44 -32.49
C SER A 233 3.82 -10.76 -33.40
N GLN A 234 2.73 -11.30 -32.83
CA GLN A 234 1.49 -11.55 -33.57
C GLN A 234 0.82 -10.24 -34.03
N ALA A 235 0.78 -9.21 -33.17
CA ALA A 235 0.23 -7.93 -33.55
C ALA A 235 1.06 -7.23 -34.65
N LEU A 236 2.39 -7.31 -34.56
CA LEU A 236 3.28 -6.77 -35.59
C LEU A 236 3.05 -7.47 -36.93
N ARG A 237 3.01 -8.82 -36.98
CA ARG A 237 2.68 -9.56 -38.20
C ARG A 237 1.34 -9.13 -38.79
N ASN A 238 0.32 -8.95 -37.96
CA ASN A 238 -0.99 -8.52 -38.44
C ASN A 238 -1.01 -7.06 -38.95
N ILE A 239 -0.11 -6.19 -38.44
CA ILE A 239 0.00 -4.78 -38.85
C ILE A 239 0.89 -4.64 -40.08
N THR A 240 1.98 -5.42 -40.17
CA THR A 240 2.94 -5.34 -41.28
C THR A 240 2.58 -6.21 -42.47
N GLY A 241 1.62 -7.15 -42.29
CA GLY A 241 1.20 -8.04 -43.37
C GLY A 241 2.21 -9.15 -43.71
N GLU A 242 3.15 -9.44 -42.76
CA GLU A 242 4.11 -10.56 -42.89
C GLU A 242 3.60 -11.83 -42.21
#